data_56e7aa7f0833f2e4df9b6c556eac0517
#
_entry.id   56e7aa7f0833f2e4df9b6c556eac0517
#
_cell.length_a   1.000
_cell.length_b   1.000
_cell.length_c   1.000
_cell.angle_alpha   90.00
_cell.angle_beta   90.00
_cell.angle_gamma   90.00
#
_symmetry.space_group_name_H-M   'P 1'
#
loop_
_entity.id
_entity.type
_entity.pdbx_description
1 polymer ?
#
loop_
_entity_poly.entity_id
_entity_poly.type
_entity_poly.pdbx_seq_one_letter_code
_entity_poly.pdbx_strand_id
1 'polypeptide(L)'
;MKKHRRRVASGVSLSGQLPTGPARGTGSIRTDAGRYLQAAARDDAPARFGSPPGEVDDTARRVWEVAFGLAVRRRFEPDAPLAEISRAVARSVHEHAAAALPMMDAEMLVRAALGETVPLAEIDPDVQVGVHLLPFASIADELALGDEELELLVAEAELG
;
A
#
# COMPACT_ATOMS: atom_id res chain seq x y z
N MET A 1 -32.15 16.74 -12.56
CA MET A 1 -31.42 17.00 -13.54
C MET A 1 -30.81 18.06 -13.44
N LYS A 2 -30.90 17.16 -13.50
CA LYS A 2 -30.09 17.41 -14.28
C LYS A 2 -29.58 18.05 -14.24
N LYS A 3 -30.10 17.26 -14.00
CA LYS A 3 -29.29 17.38 -14.72
C LYS A 3 -28.79 17.82 -14.78
N HIS A 4 -29.46 17.34 -14.34
CA HIS A 4 -28.48 17.48 -15.11
C HIS A 4 -28.21 17.87 -15.08
N ARG A 5 -28.48 17.08 -14.96
CA ARG A 5 -27.73 17.05 -15.77
C ARG A 5 -27.28 17.28 -15.90
N ARG A 6 -27.69 16.75 -15.58
CA ARG A 6 -26.85 16.68 -16.37
C ARG A 6 -26.37 16.83 -16.54
N ARG A 7 -26.72 16.25 -16.24
CA ARG A 7 -25.90 16.12 -17.13
C ARG A 7 -25.40 16.19 -17.31
N VAL A 8 -26.01 15.61 -16.74
CA VAL A 8 -25.25 15.54 -17.66
C VAL A 8 -24.85 15.65 -17.73
N ALA A 9 -25.17 15.01 -17.53
CA ALA A 9 -24.53 14.95 -18.39
C ALA A 9 -24.13 15.06 -18.47
N SER A 10 -24.40 14.72 -18.34
CA SER A 10 -23.73 14.58 -19.31
C SER A 10 -23.12 14.81 -19.34
N GLY A 11 -23.47 14.38 -19.19
CA GLY A 11 -22.55 14.26 -20.12
C GLY A 11 -22.12 14.26 -20.18
N VAL A 12 -21.79 13.55 -20.11
CA VAL A 12 -21.07 13.33 -21.03
C VAL A 12 -20.59 13.29 -21.24
N SER A 13 -20.57 12.64 -21.07
CA SER A 13 -19.87 12.46 -21.93
C SER A 13 -19.45 12.52 -22.07
N LEU A 14 -19.30 12.00 -22.04
CA LEU A 14 -18.48 11.91 -22.75
C LEU A 14 -18.15 11.78 -22.83
N SER A 15 -18.06 10.94 -22.56
CA SER A 15 -17.45 10.62 -23.12
C SER A 15 -16.94 10.55 -22.97
N GLY A 16 -17.10 10.25 -22.85
CA GLY A 16 -16.31 9.94 -23.08
C GLY A 16 -15.92 9.86 -22.50
N GLN A 17 -15.81 9.53 -22.23
CA GLN A 17 -15.27 9.42 -22.09
C GLN A 17 -14.98 9.18 -21.47
N LEU A 18 -15.24 8.83 -21.31
CA LEU A 18 -14.75 8.62 -21.02
C LEU A 18 -14.66 8.27 -20.46
N PRO A 19 -14.73 8.15 -20.36
CA PRO A 19 -14.46 7.73 -19.89
C PRO A 19 -14.19 7.64 -19.18
N THR A 20 -14.44 7.54 -18.93
CA THR A 20 -14.19 7.46 -18.42
C THR A 20 -14.12 7.58 -17.50
N GLY A 21 -14.36 7.53 -17.11
CA GLY A 21 -14.22 7.47 -16.49
C GLY A 21 -14.26 7.67 -15.54
N PRO A 22 -14.31 7.63 -15.18
CA PRO A 22 -14.27 7.75 -14.27
C PRO A 22 -13.94 8.16 -13.48
N ALA A 23 -14.18 8.28 -13.20
CA ALA A 23 -13.85 8.45 -12.62
C ALA A 23 -13.32 9.03 -12.04
N ARG A 24 -13.19 9.46 -11.82
CA ARG A 24 -12.55 9.87 -11.25
C ARG A 24 -11.69 9.69 -10.37
N GLY A 25 -11.51 10.21 -9.87
CA GLY A 25 -10.50 9.86 -8.89
C GLY A 25 -9.96 8.47 -9.01
N THR A 26 -10.85 7.59 -9.28
CA THR A 26 -10.52 6.19 -9.43
C THR A 26 -9.53 5.91 -10.54
N GLY A 27 -9.28 6.90 -11.40
CA GLY A 27 -8.33 6.75 -12.46
C GLY A 27 -6.88 6.88 -12.03
N SER A 28 -6.62 7.19 -10.76
CA SER A 28 -5.25 7.43 -10.31
C SER A 28 -4.39 6.17 -10.29
N ILE A 29 -4.94 5.05 -9.84
CA ILE A 29 -4.20 3.79 -9.78
C ILE A 29 -4.26 3.11 -11.14
N ARG A 30 -3.10 2.77 -11.69
CA ARG A 30 -3.01 2.29 -13.07
C ARG A 30 -2.59 0.84 -13.21
N THR A 31 -2.00 0.25 -12.17
CA THR A 31 -1.44 -1.10 -12.28
C THR A 31 -2.26 -2.10 -11.47
N ASP A 32 -2.16 -3.37 -11.88
CA ASP A 32 -2.78 -4.45 -11.10
C ASP A 32 -2.13 -4.53 -9.72
N ALA A 33 -0.83 -4.31 -9.64
CA ALA A 33 -0.13 -4.30 -8.36
C ALA A 33 -0.69 -3.21 -7.44
N GLY A 34 -0.94 -2.03 -7.97
CA GLY A 34 -1.52 -0.94 -7.19
C GLY A 34 -2.94 -1.25 -6.73
N ARG A 35 -3.75 -1.80 -7.63
CA ARG A 35 -5.12 -2.18 -7.28
C ARG A 35 -5.14 -3.28 -6.23
N TYR A 36 -4.22 -4.23 -6.33
CA TYR A 36 -4.13 -5.30 -5.34
C TYR A 36 -3.78 -4.72 -3.96
N LEU A 37 -2.81 -3.80 -3.92
CA LEU A 37 -2.40 -3.16 -2.67
C LEU A 37 -3.54 -2.36 -2.05
N GLN A 38 -4.28 -1.62 -2.86
CA GLN A 38 -5.41 -0.83 -2.38
C GLN A 38 -6.49 -1.73 -1.78
N ALA A 39 -6.86 -2.80 -2.50
CA ALA A 39 -7.85 -3.73 -2.01
C ALA A 39 -7.39 -4.38 -0.71
N ALA A 40 -6.11 -4.69 -0.65
CA ALA A 40 -5.49 -5.31 0.49
C ALA A 40 -5.56 -4.45 1.74
N ALA A 41 -5.39 -3.15 1.59
CA ALA A 41 -5.40 -2.24 2.71
C ALA A 41 -6.80 -1.95 3.22
N ARG A 42 -7.82 -2.30 2.44
CA ARG A 42 -9.19 -1.97 2.79
C ARG A 42 -10.02 -3.11 3.32
N ASP A 43 -9.90 -4.24 2.69
CA ASP A 43 -10.75 -5.39 3.01
C ASP A 43 -10.05 -6.27 4.02
N ASP A 44 -10.61 -7.43 4.24
CA ASP A 44 -9.99 -8.43 5.11
C ASP A 44 -8.72 -8.94 4.47
N ALA A 45 -7.80 -8.04 4.38
CA ALA A 45 -6.51 -8.28 3.80
C ALA A 45 -5.85 -9.57 4.28
N PRO A 46 -5.86 -9.87 5.58
CA PRO A 46 -5.17 -11.07 6.04
C PRO A 46 -5.62 -12.35 5.34
N ALA A 47 -6.89 -12.44 5.00
CA ALA A 47 -7.41 -13.63 4.34
C ALA A 47 -6.95 -13.73 2.89
N ARG A 48 -6.56 -12.63 2.30
CA ARG A 48 -6.18 -12.59 0.89
C ARG A 48 -4.70 -12.68 0.67
N PHE A 49 -3.92 -12.35 1.69
CA PHE A 49 -2.48 -12.16 1.52
C PHE A 49 -1.64 -13.41 1.57
N GLY A 50 -2.25 -14.54 1.77
CA GLY A 50 -1.47 -15.76 1.69
C GLY A 50 -0.91 -15.97 0.29
N SER A 51 -1.54 -15.41 -0.73
CA SER A 51 -1.17 -15.65 -2.11
C SER A 51 -1.53 -14.46 -2.98
N PRO A 52 -0.56 -13.62 -3.32
CA PRO A 52 -0.79 -12.60 -4.33
C PRO A 52 -1.25 -13.26 -5.63
N PRO A 53 -2.12 -12.62 -6.41
CA PRO A 53 -2.58 -13.22 -7.64
C PRO A 53 -1.43 -13.38 -8.63
N GLY A 54 -1.28 -14.56 -9.17
CA GLY A 54 -0.26 -14.82 -10.14
C GLY A 54 1.15 -14.71 -9.59
N GLU A 55 2.08 -14.66 -10.50
CA GLU A 55 3.48 -14.54 -10.14
C GLU A 55 3.80 -13.07 -9.83
N VAL A 56 4.49 -12.85 -8.72
CA VAL A 56 4.87 -11.51 -8.32
C VAL A 56 6.10 -11.11 -9.12
N ASP A 57 5.93 -10.17 -10.04
CA ASP A 57 7.04 -9.70 -10.87
C ASP A 57 7.75 -8.51 -10.23
N ASP A 58 8.85 -8.08 -10.87
CA ASP A 58 9.66 -6.99 -10.33
C ASP A 58 8.89 -5.68 -10.25
N THR A 59 7.99 -5.45 -11.19
CA THR A 59 7.16 -4.25 -11.19
C THR A 59 6.27 -4.21 -9.95
N ALA A 60 5.60 -5.32 -9.65
CA ALA A 60 4.74 -5.39 -8.47
C ALA A 60 5.55 -5.18 -7.19
N ARG A 61 6.71 -5.85 -7.09
CA ARG A 61 7.57 -5.71 -5.91
C ARG A 61 7.98 -4.25 -5.71
N ARG A 62 8.30 -3.57 -6.80
CA ARG A 62 8.73 -2.17 -6.74
C ARG A 62 7.60 -1.28 -6.25
N VAL A 63 6.39 -1.46 -6.78
CA VAL A 63 5.24 -0.65 -6.37
C VAL A 63 4.99 -0.83 -4.88
N TRP A 64 4.98 -2.07 -4.40
CA TRP A 64 4.70 -2.36 -2.99
C TRP A 64 5.82 -1.83 -2.08
N GLU A 65 7.07 -1.95 -2.50
CA GLU A 65 8.19 -1.42 -1.73
C GLU A 65 8.09 0.10 -1.58
N VAL A 66 7.83 0.79 -2.68
CA VAL A 66 7.74 2.24 -2.67
C VAL A 66 6.55 2.70 -1.82
N ALA A 67 5.39 2.03 -1.98
CA ALA A 67 4.22 2.37 -1.19
C ALA A 67 4.46 2.15 0.29
N PHE A 68 5.10 1.04 0.65
CA PHE A 68 5.46 0.77 2.04
C PHE A 68 6.36 1.89 2.59
N GLY A 69 7.36 2.30 1.81
CA GLY A 69 8.25 3.39 2.22
C GLY A 69 7.50 4.69 2.45
N LEU A 70 6.57 5.02 1.54
CA LEU A 70 5.77 6.23 1.70
C LEU A 70 4.93 6.18 2.97
N ALA A 71 4.32 5.04 3.25
CA ALA A 71 3.51 4.87 4.45
C ALA A 71 4.35 4.97 5.72
N VAL A 72 5.50 4.31 5.72
CA VAL A 72 6.40 4.34 6.88
C VAL A 72 6.83 5.77 7.19
N ARG A 73 7.18 6.54 6.15
CA ARG A 73 7.64 7.91 6.37
C ARG A 73 6.51 8.84 6.80
N ARG A 74 5.26 8.48 6.59
CA ARG A 74 4.13 9.23 7.14
C ARG A 74 3.87 8.85 8.58
N ARG A 75 4.17 7.61 8.95
CA ARG A 75 3.89 7.11 10.30
C ARG A 75 4.99 7.44 11.30
N PHE A 76 6.23 7.46 10.85
CA PHE A 76 7.39 7.63 11.73
C PHE A 76 8.24 8.82 11.30
N GLU A 77 8.80 9.52 12.29
CA GLU A 77 9.82 10.53 12.04
C GLU A 77 11.11 9.81 11.61
N PRO A 78 11.99 10.48 10.85
CA PRO A 78 13.23 9.84 10.41
C PRO A 78 14.11 9.36 11.55
N ASP A 79 14.02 10.01 12.71
CA ASP A 79 14.80 9.66 13.89
C ASP A 79 13.97 8.97 14.96
N ALA A 80 12.87 8.32 14.58
CA ALA A 80 11.99 7.64 15.53
C ALA A 80 12.79 6.66 16.38
N PRO A 81 12.53 6.63 17.70
CA PRO A 81 13.22 5.69 18.58
C PRO A 81 12.94 4.24 18.19
N LEU A 82 13.97 3.40 18.30
CA LEU A 82 13.82 1.99 17.96
C LEU A 82 12.66 1.35 18.73
N ALA A 83 12.46 1.74 20.00
CA ALA A 83 11.38 1.19 20.81
C ALA A 83 10.01 1.48 20.21
N GLU A 84 9.84 2.66 19.61
CA GLU A 84 8.57 3.00 18.95
C GLU A 84 8.34 2.13 17.72
N ILE A 85 9.39 1.96 16.93
CA ILE A 85 9.34 1.12 15.74
C ILE A 85 9.04 -0.33 16.13
N SER A 86 9.73 -0.83 17.14
CA SER A 86 9.54 -2.21 17.60
C SER A 86 8.11 -2.46 18.07
N ARG A 87 7.52 -1.50 18.78
CA ARG A 87 6.13 -1.66 19.25
C ARG A 87 5.16 -1.71 18.09
N ALA A 88 5.35 -0.85 17.09
CA ALA A 88 4.46 -0.81 15.93
C ALA A 88 4.59 -2.09 15.11
N VAL A 89 5.84 -2.56 14.93
CA VAL A 89 6.08 -3.79 14.19
C VAL A 89 5.47 -4.99 14.93
N ALA A 90 5.67 -5.06 16.25
CA ALA A 90 5.12 -6.16 17.03
C ALA A 90 3.60 -6.21 16.93
N ARG A 91 2.96 -5.05 16.96
CA ARG A 91 1.50 -5.00 16.82
C ARG A 91 1.07 -5.50 15.45
N SER A 92 1.76 -5.08 14.39
CA SER A 92 1.43 -5.50 13.05
C SER A 92 1.66 -6.99 12.85
N VAL A 93 2.79 -7.51 13.33
CA VAL A 93 3.08 -8.94 13.23
C VAL A 93 2.01 -9.75 13.95
N HIS A 94 1.55 -9.25 15.11
CA HIS A 94 0.51 -9.91 15.87
C HIS A 94 -0.83 -9.88 15.13
N GLU A 95 -1.18 -8.75 14.53
CA GLU A 95 -2.42 -8.61 13.76
C GLU A 95 -2.46 -9.58 12.58
N HIS A 96 -1.30 -9.88 12.02
CA HIS A 96 -1.19 -10.77 10.86
C HIS A 96 -0.47 -12.06 11.24
N ALA A 97 -0.82 -12.60 12.42
CA ALA A 97 -0.12 -13.76 12.97
C ALA A 97 -0.09 -14.95 12.01
N ALA A 98 -1.16 -15.14 11.22
CA ALA A 98 -1.22 -16.26 10.29
C ALA A 98 -0.13 -16.21 9.21
N ALA A 99 0.40 -15.02 8.93
CA ALA A 99 1.46 -14.88 7.94
C ALA A 99 2.83 -15.21 8.51
N ALA A 100 2.96 -15.30 9.83
CA ALA A 100 4.19 -15.66 10.53
C ALA A 100 5.39 -14.78 10.10
N LEU A 101 5.18 -13.47 10.01
CA LEU A 101 6.24 -12.56 9.60
C LEU A 101 7.35 -12.51 10.65
N PRO A 102 8.64 -12.66 10.23
CA PRO A 102 9.75 -12.52 11.16
C PRO A 102 9.86 -11.08 11.67
N MET A 103 9.81 -10.92 12.98
CA MET A 103 9.76 -9.59 13.58
C MET A 103 11.01 -8.76 13.29
N MET A 104 12.18 -9.38 13.39
CA MET A 104 13.43 -8.65 13.16
C MET A 104 13.54 -8.19 11.72
N ASP A 105 13.14 -9.04 10.77
CA ASP A 105 13.17 -8.68 9.35
C ASP A 105 12.22 -7.52 9.08
N ALA A 106 11.04 -7.55 9.71
CA ALA A 106 10.07 -6.48 9.54
C ALA A 106 10.61 -5.16 10.10
N GLU A 107 11.26 -5.20 11.27
CA GLU A 107 11.89 -4.01 11.84
C GLU A 107 12.97 -3.45 10.92
N MET A 108 13.78 -4.33 10.35
CA MET A 108 14.84 -3.91 9.45
C MET A 108 14.29 -3.22 8.21
N LEU A 109 13.17 -3.73 7.68
CA LEU A 109 12.57 -3.13 6.51
C LEU A 109 11.96 -1.75 6.81
N VAL A 110 11.38 -1.58 7.99
CA VAL A 110 10.90 -0.27 8.42
C VAL A 110 12.08 0.71 8.54
N ARG A 111 13.16 0.25 9.16
CA ARG A 111 14.35 1.10 9.33
C ARG A 111 14.97 1.47 7.99
N ALA A 112 15.00 0.53 7.05
CA ALA A 112 15.48 0.81 5.70
C ALA A 112 14.64 1.89 5.03
N ALA A 113 13.32 1.83 5.22
CA ALA A 113 12.42 2.83 4.66
C ALA A 113 12.66 4.21 5.26
N LEU A 114 13.19 4.26 6.47
CA LEU A 114 13.53 5.52 7.14
C LEU A 114 14.95 5.99 6.81
N GLY A 115 15.64 5.28 5.93
CA GLY A 115 16.95 5.71 5.45
C GLY A 115 18.15 5.02 6.06
N GLU A 116 17.93 4.04 6.96
CA GLU A 116 19.06 3.31 7.54
C GLU A 116 19.61 2.30 6.55
N THR A 117 20.90 2.10 6.62
CA THR A 117 21.56 1.05 5.83
C THR A 117 21.39 -0.27 6.57
N VAL A 118 20.69 -1.21 5.94
CA VAL A 118 20.47 -2.54 6.50
C VAL A 118 20.79 -3.59 5.44
N PRO A 119 21.14 -4.83 5.84
CA PRO A 119 21.50 -5.88 4.88
C PRO A 119 20.25 -6.51 4.25
N LEU A 120 19.58 -5.77 3.37
CA LEU A 120 18.35 -6.24 2.73
C LEU A 120 18.52 -7.54 1.97
N ALA A 121 19.71 -7.76 1.42
CA ALA A 121 19.98 -8.98 0.65
C ALA A 121 19.88 -10.24 1.50
N GLU A 122 19.96 -10.10 2.82
CA GLU A 122 19.83 -11.24 3.72
C GLU A 122 18.40 -11.58 4.06
N ILE A 123 17.45 -10.75 3.64
CA ILE A 123 16.04 -10.99 3.90
C ILE A 123 15.44 -11.70 2.71
N ASP A 124 14.77 -12.83 2.98
CA ASP A 124 14.10 -13.61 1.93
C ASP A 124 13.14 -12.71 1.14
N PRO A 125 13.18 -12.77 -0.21
CA PRO A 125 12.28 -11.95 -1.02
C PRO A 125 10.79 -12.13 -0.70
N ASP A 126 10.36 -13.34 -0.34
CA ASP A 126 8.97 -13.57 0.01
C ASP A 126 8.62 -12.87 1.32
N VAL A 127 9.57 -12.84 2.27
CA VAL A 127 9.39 -12.11 3.51
C VAL A 127 9.28 -10.63 3.23
N GLN A 128 10.11 -10.11 2.33
CA GLN A 128 10.04 -8.70 1.97
C GLN A 128 8.67 -8.34 1.41
N VAL A 129 8.13 -9.18 0.52
CA VAL A 129 6.80 -8.97 -0.05
C VAL A 129 5.74 -8.95 1.05
N GLY A 130 5.78 -9.94 1.94
CA GLY A 130 4.82 -10.01 3.05
C GLY A 130 4.86 -8.77 3.93
N VAL A 131 6.07 -8.30 4.24
CA VAL A 131 6.23 -7.11 5.07
C VAL A 131 5.75 -5.86 4.33
N HIS A 132 6.02 -5.77 3.03
CA HIS A 132 5.58 -4.61 2.27
C HIS A 132 4.06 -4.54 2.14
N LEU A 133 3.36 -5.67 2.19
CA LEU A 133 1.91 -5.71 2.04
C LEU A 133 1.17 -5.60 3.37
N LEU A 134 1.52 -6.45 4.35
CA LEU A 134 0.73 -6.55 5.57
C LEU A 134 0.97 -5.39 6.54
N PRO A 135 2.20 -5.04 6.90
CA PRO A 135 2.42 -3.84 7.68
C PRO A 135 1.96 -2.56 6.98
N PHE A 136 1.97 -2.53 5.64
CA PHE A 136 1.39 -1.40 4.92
C PHE A 136 -0.08 -1.22 5.31
N ALA A 137 -0.83 -2.32 5.31
CA ALA A 137 -2.25 -2.28 5.68
C ALA A 137 -2.42 -1.79 7.12
N SER A 138 -1.57 -2.26 8.03
CA SER A 138 -1.60 -1.82 9.43
C SER A 138 -1.35 -0.32 9.55
N ILE A 139 -0.35 0.17 8.83
CA ILE A 139 0.01 1.60 8.88
C ILE A 139 -1.10 2.44 8.27
N ALA A 140 -1.66 2.01 7.14
CA ALA A 140 -2.76 2.74 6.52
C ALA A 140 -3.94 2.87 7.48
N ASP A 141 -4.22 1.82 8.25
CA ASP A 141 -5.28 1.81 9.23
C ASP A 141 -4.94 2.75 10.40
N GLU A 142 -3.71 2.69 10.90
CA GLU A 142 -3.27 3.58 11.98
C GLU A 142 -3.33 5.04 11.59
N LEU A 143 -2.99 5.34 10.34
CA LEU A 143 -3.04 6.71 9.83
C LEU A 143 -4.46 7.13 9.46
N ALA A 144 -5.41 6.21 9.53
CA ALA A 144 -6.81 6.44 9.17
C ALA A 144 -6.94 7.03 7.77
N LEU A 145 -6.19 6.49 6.81
CA LEU A 145 -6.24 6.97 5.44
C LEU A 145 -7.60 6.69 4.83
N GLY A 146 -8.24 7.74 4.33
CA GLY A 146 -9.49 7.59 3.60
C GLY A 146 -9.25 7.02 2.21
N ASP A 147 -10.33 6.75 1.49
CA ASP A 147 -10.25 6.14 0.18
C ASP A 147 -9.38 6.95 -0.78
N GLU A 148 -9.59 8.24 -0.79
CA GLU A 148 -8.89 9.13 -1.71
C GLU A 148 -7.41 9.23 -1.34
N GLU A 149 -7.12 9.34 -0.06
CA GLU A 149 -5.74 9.44 0.41
C GLU A 149 -4.96 8.16 0.10
N LEU A 150 -5.59 7.02 0.30
CA LEU A 150 -4.97 5.73 0.00
C LEU A 150 -4.72 5.60 -1.49
N GLU A 151 -5.69 5.99 -2.30
CA GLU A 151 -5.55 5.94 -3.75
C GLU A 151 -4.39 6.82 -4.22
N LEU A 152 -4.28 8.02 -3.67
CA LEU A 152 -3.19 8.93 -4.05
C LEU A 152 -1.83 8.38 -3.64
N LEU A 153 -1.74 7.77 -2.47
CA LEU A 153 -0.48 7.19 -2.01
C LEU A 153 -0.04 6.06 -2.93
N VAL A 154 -0.97 5.17 -3.29
CA VAL A 154 -0.66 4.05 -4.17
C VAL A 154 -0.28 4.55 -5.55
N ALA A 155 -1.01 5.53 -6.07
CA ALA A 155 -0.70 6.11 -7.38
C ALA A 155 0.69 6.75 -7.38
N GLU A 156 1.06 7.40 -6.29
CA GLU A 156 2.40 7.97 -6.17
C GLU A 156 3.46 6.87 -6.21
N ALA A 157 3.19 5.76 -5.54
CA ALA A 157 4.11 4.63 -5.54
C ALA A 157 4.32 4.06 -6.93
N GLU A 158 3.29 4.10 -7.77
CA GLU A 158 3.40 3.61 -9.15
C GLU A 158 4.36 4.46 -9.99
N LEU A 159 4.56 5.70 -9.61
CA LEU A 159 5.46 6.60 -10.31
C LEU A 159 6.91 6.46 -9.86
N GLY A 160 7.13 5.93 -8.67
CA GLY A 160 8.45 5.75 -8.10
C GLY A 160 9.12 4.49 -8.56
#